data_1cf7065567483d9e54965049d53dad26
#
_entry.id   1cf7065567483d9e54965049d53dad26
#
_cell.length_a   1.000
_cell.length_b   1.000
_cell.length_c   1.000
_cell.angle_alpha   90.00
_cell.angle_beta   90.00
_cell.angle_gamma   90.00
#
_symmetry.space_group_name_H-M   'P 1'
#
loop_
_entity.id
_entity.type
_entity.pdbx_description
1 polymer ?
#
loop_
_entity_poly.entity_id
_entity_poly.type
_entity_poly.pdbx_seq_one_letter_code
_entity_poly.pdbx_strand_id
1 'polypeptide(L)'
;MSFEKGIQQYKDGKYEEALETFTYLVKEDGKIAQHYLFRGRVLSRLGKFDEALEDFDRITAMEPYNTDWMSDRAVVLHLMKRNEEALVEFDRAVNLDPGNPYRYSSRAFFKDRIGDLEGSIADYTKAIELDPEDAVAYNNRGLVEEKLGYKQNAQRSFKKADELVGYDPEKTKPKGKEKKETHKKAPAPPSQLTAQSSENKLSLGHYLNVLQSIFTDSKSRSEFGTFLKNMFTKSK
;
A
#
# COMPACT_ATOMS: atom_id res chain seq x y z
N MET A 1 1.56 -21.91 21.52
CA MET A 1 1.46 -21.07 20.30
C MET A 1 2.74 -20.28 20.17
N SER A 2 3.27 -20.04 18.93
CA SER A 2 4.48 -19.23 18.74
C SER A 2 4.20 -18.04 17.82
N PHE A 3 5.03 -17.02 17.92
CA PHE A 3 4.93 -15.82 17.10
C PHE A 3 5.08 -16.13 15.60
N GLU A 4 6.04 -17.00 15.23
CA GLU A 4 6.28 -17.45 13.86
C GLU A 4 5.05 -18.16 13.27
N LYS A 5 4.39 -18.99 14.08
CA LYS A 5 3.13 -19.66 13.68
C LYS A 5 2.05 -18.62 13.37
N GLY A 6 1.88 -17.62 14.23
CA GLY A 6 0.92 -16.53 13.99
C GLY A 6 1.22 -15.75 12.71
N ILE A 7 2.49 -15.44 12.46
CA ILE A 7 2.93 -14.77 11.21
C ILE A 7 2.60 -15.64 9.99
N GLN A 8 2.85 -16.95 10.05
CA GLN A 8 2.55 -17.85 8.94
C GLN A 8 1.04 -17.92 8.68
N GLN A 9 0.24 -18.05 9.73
CA GLN A 9 -1.23 -18.05 9.63
C GLN A 9 -1.74 -16.74 9.00
N TYR A 10 -1.18 -15.59 9.41
CA TYR A 10 -1.51 -14.30 8.81
C TYR A 10 -1.17 -14.24 7.31
N LYS A 11 0.02 -14.73 6.92
CA LYS A 11 0.46 -14.78 5.52
C LYS A 11 -0.40 -15.70 4.66
N ASP A 12 -0.87 -16.81 5.24
CA ASP A 12 -1.73 -17.78 4.58
C ASP A 12 -3.21 -17.32 4.49
N GLY A 13 -3.53 -16.13 5.05
CA GLY A 13 -4.89 -15.60 5.09
C GLY A 13 -5.81 -16.24 6.12
N LYS A 14 -5.26 -17.05 7.05
CA LYS A 14 -5.97 -17.73 8.14
C LYS A 14 -6.12 -16.79 9.33
N TYR A 15 -6.92 -15.73 9.13
CA TYR A 15 -6.97 -14.61 10.07
C TYR A 15 -7.58 -14.96 11.43
N GLU A 16 -8.58 -15.83 11.47
CA GLU A 16 -9.19 -16.30 12.71
C GLU A 16 -8.18 -17.09 13.55
N GLU A 17 -7.45 -18.02 12.93
CA GLU A 17 -6.41 -18.80 13.62
C GLU A 17 -5.25 -17.89 14.09
N ALA A 18 -4.87 -16.90 13.26
CA ALA A 18 -3.84 -15.93 13.63
C ALA A 18 -4.30 -15.07 14.81
N LEU A 19 -5.57 -14.66 14.86
CA LEU A 19 -6.14 -13.90 15.97
C LEU A 19 -6.05 -14.68 17.28
N GLU A 20 -6.40 -15.96 17.26
CA GLU A 20 -6.27 -16.83 18.45
C GLU A 20 -4.81 -16.89 18.91
N THR A 21 -3.87 -17.08 17.96
CA THR A 21 -2.44 -17.15 18.26
C THR A 21 -1.91 -15.86 18.87
N PHE A 22 -2.21 -14.70 18.27
CA PHE A 22 -1.72 -13.43 18.80
C PHE A 22 -2.44 -13.00 20.08
N THR A 23 -3.71 -13.35 20.26
CA THR A 23 -4.44 -13.13 21.52
C THR A 23 -3.81 -13.93 22.67
N TYR A 24 -3.45 -15.19 22.41
CA TYR A 24 -2.70 -15.98 23.39
C TYR A 24 -1.36 -15.32 23.74
N LEU A 25 -0.58 -14.88 22.75
CA LEU A 25 0.73 -14.25 22.96
C LEU A 25 0.63 -12.93 23.74
N VAL A 26 -0.36 -12.10 23.46
CA VAL A 26 -0.63 -10.87 24.22
C VAL A 26 -0.99 -11.19 25.68
N LYS A 27 -1.73 -12.28 25.92
CA LYS A 27 -2.09 -12.71 27.29
C LYS A 27 -0.87 -13.22 28.06
N GLU A 28 0.01 -13.97 27.39
CA GLU A 28 1.23 -14.52 28.02
C GLU A 28 2.25 -13.42 28.34
N ASP A 29 2.46 -12.49 27.40
CA ASP A 29 3.34 -11.35 27.60
C ASP A 29 2.80 -10.07 26.93
N GLY A 30 2.07 -9.30 27.70
CA GLY A 30 1.51 -8.00 27.30
C GLY A 30 2.51 -6.84 27.24
N LYS A 31 3.82 -7.10 27.36
CA LYS A 31 4.86 -6.07 27.24
C LYS A 31 5.51 -6.05 25.86
N ILE A 32 5.21 -7.02 25.00
CA ILE A 32 5.79 -7.13 23.68
C ILE A 32 4.91 -6.42 22.65
N ALA A 33 5.35 -5.25 22.19
CA ALA A 33 4.63 -4.41 21.22
C ALA A 33 4.29 -5.18 19.91
N GLN A 34 5.16 -6.07 19.47
CA GLN A 34 4.98 -6.88 18.26
C GLN A 34 3.73 -7.79 18.34
N HIS A 35 3.36 -8.27 19.52
CA HIS A 35 2.15 -9.11 19.69
C HIS A 35 0.88 -8.30 19.40
N TYR A 36 0.79 -7.09 19.93
CA TYR A 36 -0.30 -6.16 19.65
C TYR A 36 -0.31 -5.72 18.17
N LEU A 37 0.86 -5.40 17.61
CA LEU A 37 0.98 -5.00 16.22
C LEU A 37 0.34 -6.04 15.29
N PHE A 38 0.72 -7.30 15.42
CA PHE A 38 0.19 -8.34 14.57
C PHE A 38 -1.26 -8.68 14.89
N ARG A 39 -1.68 -8.60 16.15
CA ARG A 39 -3.08 -8.75 16.51
C ARG A 39 -3.94 -7.64 15.89
N GLY A 40 -3.52 -6.41 16.00
CA GLY A 40 -4.18 -5.25 15.38
C GLY A 40 -4.28 -5.37 13.85
N ARG A 41 -3.21 -5.83 13.19
CA ARG A 41 -3.23 -6.13 11.75
C ARG A 41 -4.24 -7.22 11.41
N VAL A 42 -4.30 -8.30 12.17
CA VAL A 42 -5.28 -9.38 12.00
C VAL A 42 -6.71 -8.87 12.21
N LEU A 43 -6.95 -8.13 13.28
CA LEU A 43 -8.24 -7.52 13.59
C LEU A 43 -8.71 -6.60 12.47
N SER A 44 -7.80 -5.79 11.92
CA SER A 44 -8.09 -4.95 10.76
C SER A 44 -8.53 -5.77 9.53
N ARG A 45 -7.90 -6.94 9.28
CA ARG A 45 -8.30 -7.85 8.20
C ARG A 45 -9.67 -8.46 8.40
N LEU A 46 -10.04 -8.71 9.65
CA LEU A 46 -11.34 -9.23 10.04
C LEU A 46 -12.44 -8.15 10.10
N GLY A 47 -12.09 -6.88 9.85
CA GLY A 47 -13.02 -5.76 9.93
C GLY A 47 -13.34 -5.30 11.36
N LYS A 48 -12.60 -5.79 12.35
CA LYS A 48 -12.73 -5.44 13.77
C LYS A 48 -11.89 -4.20 14.08
N PHE A 49 -12.31 -3.08 13.53
CA PHE A 49 -11.49 -1.86 13.50
C PHE A 49 -11.31 -1.21 14.88
N ASP A 50 -12.34 -1.22 15.72
CA ASP A 50 -12.24 -0.65 17.07
C ASP A 50 -11.23 -1.44 17.93
N GLU A 51 -11.31 -2.78 17.91
CA GLU A 51 -10.35 -3.64 18.59
C GLU A 51 -8.92 -3.47 18.02
N ALA A 52 -8.79 -3.26 16.72
CA ALA A 52 -7.49 -2.99 16.09
C ALA A 52 -6.90 -1.65 16.56
N LEU A 53 -7.72 -0.60 16.67
CA LEU A 53 -7.27 0.70 17.19
C LEU A 53 -6.81 0.60 18.66
N GLU A 54 -7.52 -0.15 19.49
CA GLU A 54 -7.09 -0.38 20.88
C GLU A 54 -5.68 -0.97 20.95
N ASP A 55 -5.38 -1.94 20.10
CA ASP A 55 -4.04 -2.52 19.99
C ASP A 55 -2.99 -1.50 19.53
N PHE A 56 -3.31 -0.70 18.51
CA PHE A 56 -2.40 0.34 18.03
C PHE A 56 -2.22 1.48 19.04
N ASP A 57 -3.25 1.86 19.77
CA ASP A 57 -3.16 2.84 20.88
C ASP A 57 -2.25 2.30 21.99
N ARG A 58 -2.35 1.01 22.30
CA ARG A 58 -1.49 0.35 23.27
C ARG A 58 -0.03 0.39 22.85
N ILE A 59 0.28 0.09 21.59
CA ILE A 59 1.64 0.16 21.04
C ILE A 59 2.16 1.60 21.09
N THR A 60 1.34 2.56 20.69
CA THR A 60 1.71 3.99 20.71
C THR A 60 2.04 4.47 22.11
N ALA A 61 1.34 3.98 23.13
CA ALA A 61 1.65 4.28 24.53
C ALA A 61 2.97 3.62 24.99
N MET A 62 3.31 2.45 24.47
CA MET A 62 4.57 1.75 24.79
C MET A 62 5.77 2.37 24.10
N GLU A 63 5.61 2.79 22.84
CA GLU A 63 6.69 3.28 21.96
C GLU A 63 6.25 4.52 21.15
N PRO A 64 6.09 5.69 21.78
CA PRO A 64 5.43 6.86 21.20
C PRO A 64 6.17 7.50 20.00
N TYR A 65 7.44 7.14 19.80
CA TYR A 65 8.27 7.68 18.71
C TYR A 65 8.58 6.67 17.62
N ASN A 66 8.08 5.44 17.74
CA ASN A 66 8.28 4.44 16.72
C ASN A 66 7.27 4.62 15.58
N THR A 67 7.77 4.87 14.38
CA THR A 67 6.95 5.23 13.20
C THR A 67 6.42 4.02 12.44
N ASP A 68 6.85 2.79 12.77
CA ASP A 68 6.52 1.61 11.95
C ASP A 68 5.04 1.25 11.96
N TRP A 69 4.35 1.43 13.08
CA TRP A 69 2.92 1.14 13.18
C TRP A 69 1.98 2.34 13.03
N MET A 70 2.53 3.56 12.98
CA MET A 70 1.70 4.75 12.73
C MET A 70 0.95 4.64 11.40
N SER A 71 1.62 4.10 10.37
CA SER A 71 0.98 3.85 9.07
C SER A 71 -0.12 2.79 9.15
N ASP A 72 0.06 1.73 9.96
CA ASP A 72 -0.98 0.70 10.15
C ASP A 72 -2.21 1.30 10.85
N ARG A 73 -1.99 2.11 11.91
CA ARG A 73 -3.06 2.82 12.63
C ARG A 73 -3.81 3.77 11.69
N ALA A 74 -3.08 4.55 10.91
CA ALA A 74 -3.66 5.47 9.93
C ALA A 74 -4.52 4.75 8.89
N VAL A 75 -4.10 3.58 8.43
CA VAL A 75 -4.90 2.76 7.51
C VAL A 75 -6.22 2.31 8.16
N VAL A 76 -6.21 1.90 9.42
CA VAL A 76 -7.45 1.53 10.14
C VAL A 76 -8.37 2.73 10.27
N LEU A 77 -7.86 3.89 10.65
CA LEU A 77 -8.62 5.14 10.69
C LEU A 77 -9.27 5.46 9.33
N HIS A 78 -8.52 5.29 8.24
CA HIS A 78 -9.06 5.48 6.89
C HIS A 78 -10.20 4.50 6.56
N LEU A 79 -10.05 3.22 6.92
CA LEU A 79 -11.10 2.21 6.73
C LEU A 79 -12.37 2.56 7.51
N MET A 80 -12.22 3.20 8.66
CA MET A 80 -13.32 3.75 9.47
C MET A 80 -13.86 5.10 8.96
N LYS A 81 -13.34 5.63 7.84
CA LYS A 81 -13.68 6.95 7.28
C LYS A 81 -13.25 8.15 8.15
N ARG A 82 -12.37 7.94 9.09
CA ARG A 82 -11.75 8.97 9.95
C ARG A 82 -10.50 9.53 9.26
N ASN A 83 -10.68 10.10 8.06
CA ASN A 83 -9.59 10.48 7.17
C ASN A 83 -8.71 11.62 7.72
N GLU A 84 -9.29 12.55 8.45
CA GLU A 84 -8.53 13.65 9.07
C GLU A 84 -7.55 13.12 10.11
N GLU A 85 -8.00 12.20 10.96
CA GLU A 85 -7.14 11.55 11.95
C GLU A 85 -6.08 10.66 11.31
N ALA A 86 -6.43 9.95 10.22
CA ALA A 86 -5.47 9.19 9.45
C ALA A 86 -4.35 10.07 8.88
N LEU A 87 -4.69 11.26 8.35
CA LEU A 87 -3.72 12.22 7.82
C LEU A 87 -2.76 12.70 8.93
N VAL A 88 -3.29 13.00 10.12
CA VAL A 88 -2.48 13.40 11.28
C VAL A 88 -1.43 12.33 11.63
N GLU A 89 -1.80 11.04 11.61
CA GLU A 89 -0.85 9.96 11.87
C GLU A 89 0.22 9.82 10.78
N PHE A 90 -0.15 9.95 9.51
CA PHE A 90 0.83 9.95 8.41
C PHE A 90 1.76 11.17 8.49
N ASP A 91 1.24 12.37 8.81
CA ASP A 91 2.05 13.56 9.01
C ASP A 91 3.02 13.40 10.17
N ARG A 92 2.56 12.81 11.28
CA ARG A 92 3.39 12.50 12.42
C ARG A 92 4.51 11.52 12.05
N ALA A 93 4.23 10.47 11.29
CA ALA A 93 5.23 9.51 10.84
C ALA A 93 6.31 10.17 9.97
N VAL A 94 5.92 11.06 9.04
CA VAL A 94 6.85 11.83 8.20
C VAL A 94 7.71 12.79 9.05
N ASN A 95 7.11 13.46 10.02
CA ASN A 95 7.82 14.43 10.87
C ASN A 95 8.83 13.76 11.80
N LEU A 96 8.55 12.55 12.27
CA LEU A 96 9.44 11.79 13.15
C LEU A 96 10.58 11.09 12.40
N ASP A 97 10.36 10.74 11.13
CA ASP A 97 11.31 10.02 10.31
C ASP A 97 11.40 10.61 8.88
N PRO A 98 11.86 11.89 8.76
CA PRO A 98 11.81 12.64 7.50
C PRO A 98 12.82 12.16 6.45
N GLY A 99 13.77 11.31 6.82
CA GLY A 99 14.75 10.70 5.93
C GLY A 99 14.27 9.39 5.29
N ASN A 100 13.11 8.87 5.67
CA ASN A 100 12.62 7.58 5.24
C ASN A 100 11.63 7.71 4.08
N PRO A 101 11.99 7.27 2.85
CA PRO A 101 11.12 7.38 1.68
C PRO A 101 9.78 6.66 1.85
N TYR A 102 9.75 5.59 2.64
CA TYR A 102 8.54 4.82 2.90
C TYR A 102 7.44 5.66 3.59
N ARG A 103 7.79 6.61 4.47
CA ARG A 103 6.81 7.47 5.15
C ARG A 103 6.09 8.37 4.14
N TYR A 104 6.82 8.93 3.20
CA TYR A 104 6.25 9.74 2.12
C TYR A 104 5.41 8.90 1.16
N SER A 105 5.91 7.74 0.72
CA SER A 105 5.14 6.85 -0.16
C SER A 105 3.82 6.38 0.48
N SER A 106 3.83 6.09 1.79
CA SER A 106 2.62 5.71 2.53
C SER A 106 1.61 6.84 2.61
N ARG A 107 2.07 8.08 2.91
CA ARG A 107 1.19 9.25 2.93
C ARG A 107 0.69 9.62 1.53
N ALA A 108 1.53 9.50 0.50
CA ALA A 108 1.15 9.71 -0.89
C ALA A 108 0.02 8.76 -1.31
N PHE A 109 0.16 7.48 -1.01
CA PHE A 109 -0.87 6.49 -1.30
C PHE A 109 -2.20 6.83 -0.60
N PHE A 110 -2.16 7.23 0.66
CA PHE A 110 -3.33 7.66 1.39
C PHE A 110 -3.97 8.91 0.75
N LYS A 111 -3.17 9.94 0.42
CA LYS A 111 -3.64 11.17 -0.24
C LYS A 111 -4.32 10.87 -1.58
N ASP A 112 -3.78 9.95 -2.39
CA ASP A 112 -4.44 9.49 -3.61
C ASP A 112 -5.83 8.92 -3.32
N ARG A 113 -5.98 8.14 -2.25
CA ARG A 113 -7.27 7.52 -1.87
C ARG A 113 -8.33 8.51 -1.40
N ILE A 114 -7.93 9.63 -0.82
CA ILE A 114 -8.85 10.67 -0.38
C ILE A 114 -9.05 11.78 -1.44
N GLY A 115 -8.36 11.68 -2.60
CA GLY A 115 -8.51 12.59 -3.73
C GLY A 115 -7.57 13.80 -3.69
N ASP A 116 -6.64 13.89 -2.75
CA ASP A 116 -5.54 14.88 -2.76
C ASP A 116 -4.43 14.43 -3.72
N LEU A 117 -4.71 14.53 -5.02
CA LEU A 117 -3.84 14.01 -6.06
C LEU A 117 -2.54 14.79 -6.19
N GLU A 118 -2.59 16.11 -6.08
CA GLU A 118 -1.39 16.97 -6.10
C GLU A 118 -0.50 16.73 -4.89
N GLY A 119 -1.07 16.62 -3.69
CA GLY A 119 -0.35 16.26 -2.48
C GLY A 119 0.26 14.86 -2.56
N SER A 120 -0.40 13.93 -3.23
CA SER A 120 0.12 12.59 -3.49
C SER A 120 1.35 12.64 -4.40
N ILE A 121 1.31 13.39 -5.52
CA ILE A 121 2.47 13.56 -6.42
C ILE A 121 3.65 14.18 -5.67
N ALA A 122 3.40 15.20 -4.85
CA ALA A 122 4.46 15.86 -4.07
C ALA A 122 5.15 14.86 -3.12
N ASP A 123 4.38 14.04 -2.41
CA ASP A 123 4.93 13.05 -1.50
C ASP A 123 5.65 11.91 -2.22
N TYR A 124 5.12 11.37 -3.35
CA TYR A 124 5.87 10.41 -4.16
C TYR A 124 7.16 11.00 -4.73
N THR A 125 7.13 12.27 -5.14
CA THR A 125 8.34 12.95 -5.60
C THR A 125 9.38 13.02 -4.50
N LYS A 126 8.97 13.32 -3.27
CA LYS A 126 9.88 13.34 -2.11
C LYS A 126 10.42 11.95 -1.78
N ALA A 127 9.59 10.92 -1.86
CA ALA A 127 10.03 9.53 -1.70
C ALA A 127 11.12 9.15 -2.73
N ILE A 128 10.91 9.51 -4.00
CA ILE A 128 11.87 9.28 -5.10
C ILE A 128 13.17 10.08 -4.91
N GLU A 129 13.10 11.30 -4.40
CA GLU A 129 14.32 12.08 -4.07
C GLU A 129 15.17 11.38 -3.00
N LEU A 130 14.52 10.72 -2.03
CA LEU A 130 15.19 10.00 -0.96
C LEU A 130 15.66 8.59 -1.40
N ASP A 131 14.93 7.94 -2.27
CA ASP A 131 15.25 6.64 -2.87
C ASP A 131 14.99 6.66 -4.39
N PRO A 132 15.97 7.06 -5.21
CA PRO A 132 15.82 7.11 -6.66
C PRO A 132 15.69 5.75 -7.35
N GLU A 133 15.86 4.65 -6.62
CA GLU A 133 15.71 3.29 -7.15
C GLU A 133 14.36 2.66 -6.80
N ASP A 134 13.47 3.38 -6.10
CA ASP A 134 12.12 2.92 -5.79
C ASP A 134 11.20 2.93 -7.03
N ALA A 135 11.23 1.85 -7.81
CA ALA A 135 10.37 1.67 -8.97
C ALA A 135 8.86 1.73 -8.62
N VAL A 136 8.47 1.36 -7.38
CA VAL A 136 7.08 1.41 -6.94
C VAL A 136 6.61 2.86 -6.77
N ALA A 137 7.46 3.72 -6.19
CA ALA A 137 7.14 5.14 -6.05
C ALA A 137 6.99 5.81 -7.42
N TYR A 138 7.86 5.50 -8.38
CA TYR A 138 7.74 5.98 -9.76
C TYR A 138 6.43 5.52 -10.42
N ASN A 139 6.12 4.23 -10.34
CA ASN A 139 4.89 3.69 -10.91
C ASN A 139 3.64 4.33 -10.30
N ASN A 140 3.59 4.43 -8.97
CA ASN A 140 2.45 5.00 -8.27
C ASN A 140 2.29 6.49 -8.57
N ARG A 141 3.40 7.25 -8.65
CA ARG A 141 3.34 8.64 -9.10
C ARG A 141 2.77 8.74 -10.51
N GLY A 142 3.21 7.89 -11.43
CA GLY A 142 2.69 7.84 -12.80
C GLY A 142 1.18 7.59 -12.84
N LEU A 143 0.66 6.69 -12.01
CA LEU A 143 -0.78 6.44 -11.91
C LEU A 143 -1.56 7.68 -11.42
N VAL A 144 -1.01 8.44 -10.47
CA VAL A 144 -1.65 9.67 -9.98
C VAL A 144 -1.56 10.78 -11.02
N GLU A 145 -0.42 10.94 -11.69
CA GLU A 145 -0.22 11.88 -12.79
C GLU A 145 -1.20 11.60 -13.96
N GLU A 146 -1.46 10.31 -14.25
CA GLU A 146 -2.44 9.91 -15.26
C GLU A 146 -3.87 10.31 -14.88
N LYS A 147 -4.27 10.12 -13.62
CA LYS A 147 -5.58 10.57 -13.08
C LYS A 147 -5.79 12.08 -13.25
N LEU A 148 -4.72 12.88 -13.09
CA LEU A 148 -4.76 14.33 -13.31
C LEU A 148 -4.66 14.74 -14.79
N GLY A 149 -4.45 13.79 -15.70
CA GLY A 149 -4.28 14.07 -17.13
C GLY A 149 -2.87 14.54 -17.51
N TYR A 150 -1.88 14.44 -16.63
CA TYR A 150 -0.48 14.79 -16.87
C TYR A 150 0.25 13.71 -17.66
N LYS A 151 -0.25 13.40 -18.86
CA LYS A 151 0.17 12.26 -19.68
C LYS A 151 1.69 12.15 -19.90
N GLN A 152 2.35 13.28 -20.17
CA GLN A 152 3.80 13.26 -20.41
C GLN A 152 4.60 12.93 -19.14
N ASN A 153 4.16 13.41 -17.99
CA ASN A 153 4.80 13.11 -16.71
C ASN A 153 4.56 11.64 -16.35
N ALA A 154 3.33 11.17 -16.48
CA ALA A 154 2.98 9.77 -16.24
C ALA A 154 3.84 8.81 -17.09
N GLN A 155 4.01 9.09 -18.39
CA GLN A 155 4.87 8.29 -19.27
C GLN A 155 6.33 8.28 -18.80
N ARG A 156 6.87 9.42 -18.34
CA ARG A 156 8.24 9.49 -17.80
C ARG A 156 8.36 8.67 -16.51
N SER A 157 7.37 8.76 -15.63
CA SER A 157 7.33 8.01 -14.37
C SER A 157 7.26 6.51 -14.63
N PHE A 158 6.37 6.05 -15.52
CA PHE A 158 6.27 4.63 -15.87
C PHE A 158 7.54 4.10 -16.55
N LYS A 159 8.09 4.87 -17.51
CA LYS A 159 9.33 4.49 -18.18
C LYS A 159 10.47 4.30 -17.17
N LYS A 160 10.59 5.20 -16.20
CA LYS A 160 11.62 5.08 -15.17
C LYS A 160 11.39 3.87 -14.27
N ALA A 161 10.14 3.58 -13.90
CA ALA A 161 9.79 2.36 -13.16
C ALA A 161 10.18 1.10 -13.93
N ASP A 162 9.85 1.04 -15.23
CA ASP A 162 10.19 -0.09 -16.12
C ASP A 162 11.71 -0.27 -16.24
N GLU A 163 12.47 0.81 -16.43
CA GLU A 163 13.93 0.77 -16.48
C GLU A 163 14.55 0.18 -15.21
N LEU A 164 14.04 0.59 -14.03
CA LEU A 164 14.56 0.12 -12.74
C LEU A 164 14.31 -1.37 -12.50
N VAL A 165 13.22 -1.92 -13.02
CA VAL A 165 12.92 -3.36 -12.90
C VAL A 165 13.42 -4.18 -14.10
N GLY A 166 14.09 -3.55 -15.06
CA GLY A 166 14.59 -4.21 -16.27
C GLY A 166 13.49 -4.68 -17.22
N TYR A 167 12.30 -4.08 -17.15
CA TYR A 167 11.19 -4.39 -18.04
C TYR A 167 11.34 -3.62 -19.35
N ASP A 168 11.27 -4.34 -20.47
CA ASP A 168 11.32 -3.78 -21.82
C ASP A 168 10.01 -4.18 -22.57
N PRO A 169 9.06 -3.24 -22.74
CA PRO A 169 7.79 -3.52 -23.38
C PRO A 169 7.93 -3.97 -24.84
N GLU A 170 9.02 -3.62 -25.52
CA GLU A 170 9.26 -4.04 -26.90
C GLU A 170 9.68 -5.53 -26.98
N LYS A 171 10.37 -6.06 -25.97
CA LYS A 171 10.75 -7.48 -25.91
C LYS A 171 9.60 -8.40 -25.51
N THR A 172 8.56 -7.86 -24.86
CA THR A 172 7.42 -8.64 -24.36
C THR A 172 6.22 -8.63 -25.30
N LYS A 173 6.25 -7.86 -26.39
CA LYS A 173 5.18 -7.90 -27.41
C LYS A 173 5.19 -9.27 -28.09
N PRO A 174 4.08 -10.04 -28.10
CA PRO A 174 4.00 -11.26 -28.88
C PRO A 174 4.19 -10.90 -30.36
N LYS A 175 5.17 -11.52 -31.01
CA LYS A 175 5.39 -11.39 -32.46
C LYS A 175 4.15 -11.92 -33.17
N GLY A 176 3.27 -11.04 -33.64
CA GLY A 176 2.17 -11.40 -34.52
C GLY A 176 0.84 -10.76 -34.17
N LYS A 177 0.55 -9.68 -34.81
CA LYS A 177 -0.68 -9.15 -35.41
C LYS A 177 -0.75 -7.64 -35.27
N GLU A 178 -0.45 -6.96 -36.38
CA GLU A 178 -0.84 -5.55 -36.56
C GLU A 178 -2.36 -5.42 -36.38
N LYS A 179 -2.77 -4.73 -35.34
CA LYS A 179 -4.14 -4.23 -35.22
C LYS A 179 -4.16 -2.77 -35.63
N LYS A 180 -4.85 -2.50 -36.73
CA LYS A 180 -5.21 -1.15 -37.17
C LYS A 180 -5.86 -0.40 -36.01
N GLU A 181 -5.27 0.76 -35.68
CA GLU A 181 -5.84 1.72 -34.74
C GLU A 181 -7.16 2.25 -35.31
N THR A 182 -8.26 1.90 -34.66
CA THR A 182 -9.50 2.64 -34.80
C THR A 182 -9.69 3.49 -33.56
N HIS A 183 -9.44 4.80 -33.71
CA HIS A 183 -9.75 5.78 -32.69
C HIS A 183 -11.24 5.75 -32.36
N LYS A 184 -11.60 5.20 -31.20
CA LYS A 184 -12.93 5.43 -30.61
C LYS A 184 -12.83 6.53 -29.58
N LYS A 185 -13.61 7.61 -29.81
CA LYS A 185 -13.82 8.72 -28.90
C LYS A 185 -14.15 8.21 -27.49
N ALA A 186 -13.45 8.76 -26.50
CA ALA A 186 -13.75 8.52 -25.07
C ALA A 186 -15.16 9.00 -24.72
N PRO A 187 -15.96 8.24 -23.98
CA PRO A 187 -17.22 8.71 -23.43
C PRO A 187 -16.99 9.68 -22.26
N ALA A 188 -17.90 10.64 -22.12
CA ALA A 188 -17.93 11.61 -21.03
C ALA A 188 -18.03 10.93 -19.64
N PRO A 189 -17.54 11.58 -18.57
CA PRO A 189 -17.51 10.98 -17.24
C PRO A 189 -18.93 10.77 -16.70
N PRO A 190 -19.28 9.60 -16.16
CA PRO A 190 -20.55 9.41 -15.49
C PRO A 190 -20.50 9.97 -14.08
N SER A 191 -21.43 10.86 -13.76
CA SER A 191 -21.84 11.14 -12.40
C SER A 191 -22.54 9.90 -11.85
N GLN A 192 -22.03 9.38 -10.78
CA GLN A 192 -22.54 8.39 -9.84
C GLN A 192 -21.66 7.14 -9.71
N LEU A 193 -21.24 6.96 -8.45
CA LEU A 193 -20.51 5.80 -7.95
C LEU A 193 -21.37 4.53 -8.05
N THR A 194 -21.10 3.72 -9.06
CA THR A 194 -21.39 2.29 -9.02
C THR A 194 -20.14 1.55 -9.44
N ALA A 195 -19.70 0.65 -8.58
CA ALA A 195 -18.55 -0.21 -8.80
C ALA A 195 -18.79 -1.07 -10.06
N GLN A 196 -18.08 -0.75 -11.15
CA GLN A 196 -17.88 -1.67 -12.26
C GLN A 196 -16.41 -1.63 -12.68
N SER A 197 -15.76 -2.76 -12.48
CA SER A 197 -14.39 -3.03 -12.90
C SER A 197 -14.30 -3.04 -14.42
N SER A 198 -13.61 -2.08 -15.01
CA SER A 198 -13.16 -2.19 -16.40
C SER A 198 -11.81 -2.92 -16.41
N GLU A 199 -11.79 -4.07 -17.06
CA GLU A 199 -10.60 -4.89 -17.29
C GLU A 199 -9.61 -4.16 -18.22
N ASN A 200 -8.68 -3.41 -17.65
CA ASN A 200 -7.41 -3.13 -18.30
C ASN A 200 -6.40 -4.13 -17.74
N LYS A 201 -6.12 -5.16 -18.53
CA LYS A 201 -5.09 -6.17 -18.29
C LYS A 201 -3.69 -5.60 -18.53
N LEU A 202 -3.29 -4.61 -17.76
CA LEU A 202 -1.91 -4.55 -17.27
C LEU A 202 -1.88 -5.59 -16.17
N SER A 203 -1.25 -6.73 -16.43
CA SER A 203 -1.47 -7.90 -15.60
C SER A 203 -1.10 -7.57 -14.15
N LEU A 204 -2.09 -7.70 -13.27
CA LEU A 204 -1.92 -7.71 -11.82
C LEU A 204 -0.73 -8.61 -11.42
N GLY A 205 -0.44 -9.63 -12.22
CA GLY A 205 0.72 -10.49 -12.10
C GLY A 205 2.06 -9.78 -12.33
N HIS A 206 2.15 -8.84 -13.26
CA HIS A 206 3.39 -8.07 -13.47
C HIS A 206 3.61 -7.10 -12.32
N TYR A 207 2.58 -6.36 -11.89
CA TYR A 207 2.63 -5.48 -10.74
C TYR A 207 3.01 -6.25 -9.45
N LEU A 208 2.47 -7.46 -9.28
CA LEU A 208 2.81 -8.33 -8.15
C LEU A 208 4.23 -8.88 -8.22
N ASN A 209 4.74 -9.18 -9.42
CA ASN A 209 6.12 -9.62 -9.61
C ASN A 209 7.13 -8.48 -9.34
N VAL A 210 6.81 -7.26 -9.78
CA VAL A 210 7.60 -6.06 -9.46
C VAL A 210 7.61 -5.78 -7.96
N LEU A 211 6.44 -5.81 -7.32
CA LEU A 211 6.36 -5.71 -5.86
C LEU A 211 7.16 -6.82 -5.17
N GLN A 212 7.04 -8.06 -5.62
CA GLN A 212 7.70 -9.19 -5.00
C GLN A 212 9.23 -9.15 -5.15
N SER A 213 9.76 -8.64 -6.28
CA SER A 213 11.20 -8.49 -6.50
C SER A 213 11.83 -7.35 -5.69
N ILE A 214 11.10 -6.26 -5.47
CA ILE A 214 11.56 -5.09 -4.72
C ILE A 214 11.54 -5.35 -3.22
N PHE A 215 10.64 -6.21 -2.76
CA PHE A 215 10.43 -6.44 -1.33
C PHE A 215 11.28 -7.56 -0.73
N THR A 216 12.13 -8.22 -1.48
CA THR A 216 12.97 -9.33 -0.97
C THR A 216 14.03 -8.90 0.02
N ASP A 217 14.32 -7.61 0.19
CA ASP A 217 15.49 -7.16 0.95
C ASP A 217 15.21 -6.27 2.18
N SER A 218 14.00 -6.05 2.60
CA SER A 218 13.71 -5.47 3.90
C SER A 218 12.37 -5.94 4.47
N LYS A 219 12.40 -6.37 5.73
CA LYS A 219 11.29 -6.96 6.48
C LYS A 219 10.01 -6.11 6.50
N SER A 220 10.17 -4.79 6.58
CA SER A 220 9.07 -3.82 6.60
C SER A 220 8.42 -3.61 5.23
N ARG A 221 9.17 -3.71 4.13
CA ARG A 221 8.65 -3.58 2.76
C ARG A 221 7.79 -4.78 2.38
N SER A 222 8.17 -5.99 2.84
CA SER A 222 7.40 -7.22 2.61
C SER A 222 5.97 -7.15 3.16
N GLU A 223 5.81 -6.58 4.35
CA GLU A 223 4.55 -6.54 5.06
C GLU A 223 3.53 -5.59 4.41
N PHE A 224 3.99 -4.43 3.94
CA PHE A 224 3.15 -3.48 3.21
C PHE A 224 2.73 -4.00 1.82
N GLY A 225 3.62 -4.66 1.09
CA GLY A 225 3.28 -5.32 -0.17
C GLY A 225 2.18 -6.37 -0.01
N THR A 226 2.23 -7.13 1.08
CA THR A 226 1.20 -8.11 1.42
C THR A 226 -0.11 -7.43 1.82
N PHE A 227 -0.04 -6.31 2.54
CA PHE A 227 -1.21 -5.48 2.86
C PHE A 227 -1.91 -4.99 1.59
N LEU A 228 -1.18 -4.40 0.65
CA LEU A 228 -1.75 -3.92 -0.62
C LEU A 228 -2.36 -5.06 -1.44
N LYS A 229 -1.68 -6.19 -1.58
CA LYS A 229 -2.15 -7.36 -2.33
C LYS A 229 -3.52 -7.85 -1.84
N ASN A 230 -3.70 -7.93 -0.53
CA ASN A 230 -4.95 -8.43 0.06
C ASN A 230 -6.08 -7.39 0.05
N MET A 231 -5.75 -6.09 -0.03
CA MET A 231 -6.74 -5.02 -0.17
C MET A 231 -7.44 -5.07 -1.55
N PHE A 232 -6.72 -5.52 -2.58
CA PHE A 232 -7.25 -5.61 -3.96
C PHE A 232 -7.88 -6.97 -4.30
N THR A 233 -7.63 -8.04 -3.53
CA THR A 233 -8.17 -9.38 -3.83
C THR A 233 -9.55 -9.66 -3.21
N LYS A 234 -10.11 -8.77 -2.38
CA LYS A 234 -11.46 -8.89 -1.82
C LYS A 234 -12.57 -8.19 -2.64
N SER A 235 -12.34 -7.88 -3.91
CA SER A 235 -13.39 -7.45 -4.84
C SER A 235 -13.72 -8.58 -5.82
N LYS A 236 -14.22 -9.70 -5.29
CA LYS A 236 -15.01 -10.69 -6.00
C LYS A 236 -16.16 -11.13 -5.13
#